data_e58a743fccf2bf83e3a89ce1e92b3512
#
_entry.id   e58a743fccf2bf83e3a89ce1e92b3512
#
_cell.length_a   1.000
_cell.length_b   1.000
_cell.length_c   1.000
_cell.angle_alpha   90.00
_cell.angle_beta   90.00
_cell.angle_gamma   90.00
#
_symmetry.space_group_name_H-M   'P 1'
#
loop_
_entity.id
_entity.type
_entity.pdbx_description
1 polymer ?
#
loop_
_entity_poly.entity_id
_entity_poly.type
_entity_poly.pdbx_seq_one_letter_code
_entity_poly.pdbx_strand_id
1 'polypeptide(L)'
;MEKAYAPYSGFAVGAAILDEKGNIHSGANIENAAYPQGCCAEASAISVLIMAGGRQIRKIAVAGRGELLCTPCGGCRQKIREFGTADTQIVICDEAGPRQTFTLDALLPSSFGPDNLDKSSE
;
A
#
# COMPACT_ATOMS: atom_id res chain seq x y z
N MET A 1 -9.05 -6.23 6.30
CA MET A 1 -10.38 -5.75 5.87
C MET A 1 -11.39 -5.63 7.02
N GLU A 2 -11.44 -6.60 7.91
CA GLU A 2 -12.45 -6.63 8.98
C GLU A 2 -12.33 -5.45 9.96
N LYS A 3 -11.14 -4.90 10.09
CA LYS A 3 -10.87 -3.75 10.96
C LYS A 3 -11.08 -2.41 10.27
N ALA A 4 -11.49 -2.41 9.00
CA ALA A 4 -11.71 -1.18 8.25
C ALA A 4 -12.89 -0.40 8.79
N TYR A 5 -12.81 0.92 8.69
CA TYR A 5 -13.91 1.83 9.00
C TYR A 5 -14.36 2.50 7.70
N ALA A 6 -15.38 1.97 7.08
CA ALA A 6 -15.83 2.40 5.75
C ALA A 6 -17.35 2.65 5.70
N PRO A 7 -17.89 3.54 6.56
CA PRO A 7 -19.33 3.75 6.65
C PRO A 7 -19.93 4.48 5.44
N TYR A 8 -19.12 5.21 4.68
CA TYR A 8 -19.59 6.02 3.56
C TYR A 8 -19.57 5.23 2.25
N SER A 9 -18.47 4.58 1.93
CA SER A 9 -18.35 3.79 0.70
C SER A 9 -18.87 2.37 0.85
N GLY A 10 -18.81 1.82 2.05
CA GLY A 10 -19.07 0.41 2.29
C GLY A 10 -17.96 -0.49 1.73
N PHE A 11 -16.86 0.07 1.22
CA PHE A 11 -15.79 -0.69 0.58
C PHE A 11 -14.59 -0.82 1.53
N ALA A 12 -14.53 -1.96 2.22
CA ALA A 12 -13.46 -2.25 3.17
C ALA A 12 -12.22 -2.77 2.45
N VAL A 13 -11.06 -2.21 2.80
CA VAL A 13 -9.76 -2.59 2.22
C VAL A 13 -8.79 -2.87 3.36
N GLY A 14 -7.98 -3.90 3.18
CA GLY A 14 -6.88 -4.22 4.07
C GLY A 14 -5.57 -4.25 3.31
N ALA A 15 -4.47 -3.99 4.00
CA ALA A 15 -3.14 -4.09 3.42
C ALA A 15 -2.18 -4.71 4.42
N ALA A 16 -1.20 -5.46 3.92
CA ALA A 16 -0.13 -6.05 4.74
C ALA A 16 1.19 -5.85 4.01
N ILE A 17 2.19 -5.35 4.73
CA ILE A 17 3.51 -5.03 4.19
C ILE A 17 4.54 -5.98 4.79
N LEU A 18 5.38 -6.57 3.93
CA LEU A 18 6.58 -7.29 4.32
C LEU A 18 7.76 -6.33 4.23
N ASP A 19 8.45 -6.11 5.34
CA ASP A 19 9.57 -5.19 5.40
C ASP A 19 10.92 -5.88 5.08
N GLU A 20 12.01 -5.10 5.14
CA GLU A 20 13.35 -5.56 4.86
C GLU A 20 13.86 -6.61 5.86
N LYS A 21 13.25 -6.69 7.04
CA LYS A 21 13.64 -7.61 8.12
C LYS A 21 12.77 -8.86 8.16
N GLY A 22 11.79 -8.96 7.26
CA GLY A 22 10.85 -10.09 7.24
C GLY A 22 9.66 -9.94 8.17
N ASN A 23 9.45 -8.77 8.76
CA ASN A 23 8.29 -8.49 9.60
C ASN A 23 7.11 -8.03 8.75
N ILE A 24 5.90 -8.33 9.23
CA ILE A 24 4.66 -7.98 8.53
C ILE A 24 3.91 -6.91 9.33
N HIS A 25 3.47 -5.87 8.63
CA HIS A 25 2.74 -4.74 9.19
C HIS A 25 1.41 -4.58 8.45
N SER A 26 0.31 -4.49 9.18
CA SER A 26 -1.03 -4.46 8.59
C SER A 26 -1.72 -3.13 8.83
N GLY A 27 -2.63 -2.79 7.93
CA GLY A 27 -3.49 -1.63 8.05
C GLY A 27 -4.82 -1.84 7.34
N ALA A 28 -5.77 -0.96 7.60
CA ALA A 28 -7.08 -0.96 6.96
C ALA A 28 -7.48 0.48 6.68
N ASN A 29 -8.42 0.67 5.74
CA ASN A 29 -8.89 2.02 5.43
C ASN A 29 -9.76 2.57 6.55
N ILE A 30 -9.63 3.89 6.76
CA ILE A 30 -10.39 4.64 7.76
C ILE A 30 -10.99 5.83 7.03
N GLU A 31 -12.30 5.85 6.87
CA GLU A 31 -12.99 6.94 6.19
C GLU A 31 -13.34 8.06 7.16
N ASN A 32 -13.59 9.22 6.61
CA ASN A 32 -13.98 10.40 7.36
C ASN A 32 -15.09 11.11 6.58
N ALA A 33 -16.03 11.74 7.30
CA ALA A 33 -17.08 12.54 6.66
C ALA A 33 -16.47 13.67 5.83
N ALA A 34 -15.34 14.21 6.27
CA ALA A 34 -14.50 15.08 5.45
C ALA A 34 -13.57 14.19 4.63
N TYR A 35 -13.95 13.85 3.43
CA TYR A 35 -13.29 12.83 2.61
C TYR A 35 -11.76 12.98 2.50
N PRO A 36 -11.20 14.19 2.34
CA PRO A 36 -9.73 14.31 2.27
C PRO A 36 -9.00 13.88 3.54
N GLN A 37 -9.70 13.73 4.67
CA GLN A 37 -9.11 13.31 5.94
C GLN A 37 -9.15 11.79 6.13
N GLY A 38 -9.71 11.06 5.19
CA GLY A 38 -9.68 9.61 5.21
C GLY A 38 -8.28 9.08 4.98
N CYS A 39 -8.03 7.84 5.43
CA CYS A 39 -6.75 7.17 5.30
C CYS A 39 -6.94 5.84 4.59
N CYS A 40 -6.21 5.61 3.50
CA CYS A 40 -6.22 4.34 2.78
C CYS A 40 -5.52 3.24 3.59
N ALA A 41 -5.88 1.99 3.34
CA ALA A 41 -5.29 0.84 4.02
C ALA A 41 -3.76 0.80 3.84
N GLU A 42 -3.26 1.11 2.65
CA GLU A 42 -1.84 1.11 2.36
C GLU A 42 -1.10 2.17 3.18
N ALA A 43 -1.65 3.39 3.27
CA ALA A 43 -1.06 4.46 4.08
C ALA A 43 -1.06 4.09 5.56
N SER A 44 -2.13 3.45 6.03
CA SER A 44 -2.24 2.96 7.40
C SER A 44 -1.15 1.92 7.70
N ALA A 45 -0.95 0.96 6.80
CA ALA A 45 0.08 -0.06 6.95
C ALA A 45 1.49 0.54 6.91
N ILE A 46 1.73 1.53 6.05
CA ILE A 46 3.02 2.24 5.98
C ILE A 46 3.30 2.96 7.32
N SER A 47 2.30 3.58 7.91
CA SER A 47 2.44 4.22 9.21
C SER A 47 2.91 3.23 10.28
N VAL A 48 2.31 2.03 10.32
CA VAL A 48 2.70 0.96 11.24
C VAL A 48 4.14 0.51 10.97
N LEU A 49 4.51 0.35 9.70
CA LEU A 49 5.87 -0.01 9.29
C LEU A 49 6.90 0.98 9.86
N ILE A 50 6.67 2.26 9.67
CA ILE A 50 7.58 3.32 10.11
C ILE A 50 7.69 3.35 11.64
N MET A 51 6.56 3.23 12.34
CA MET A 51 6.53 3.22 13.81
C MET A 51 7.25 2.00 14.39
N ALA A 52 7.28 0.90 13.66
CA ALA A 52 7.99 -0.31 14.08
C ALA A 52 9.49 -0.29 13.72
N GLY A 53 9.96 0.78 13.09
CA GLY A 53 11.36 0.94 12.72
C GLY A 53 11.73 0.43 11.33
N GLY A 54 10.78 -0.07 10.56
CA GLY A 54 11.00 -0.47 9.18
C GLY A 54 11.15 0.74 8.26
N ARG A 55 11.81 0.53 7.12
CA ARG A 55 12.06 1.61 6.14
C ARG A 55 11.90 1.18 4.70
N GLN A 56 11.71 -0.12 4.45
CA GLN A 56 11.60 -0.64 3.10
C GLN A 56 10.41 -1.59 2.97
N ILE A 57 9.73 -1.49 1.83
CA ILE A 57 8.63 -2.36 1.45
C ILE A 57 9.16 -3.35 0.42
N ARG A 58 9.29 -4.62 0.79
CA ARG A 58 9.68 -5.68 -0.14
C ARG A 58 8.46 -6.19 -0.91
N LYS A 59 7.34 -6.29 -0.22
CA LYS A 59 6.08 -6.77 -0.78
C LYS A 59 4.92 -6.13 -0.02
N ILE A 60 3.86 -5.80 -0.73
CA ILE A 60 2.62 -5.35 -0.10
C ILE A 60 1.46 -6.14 -0.70
N ALA A 61 0.60 -6.66 0.17
CA ALA A 61 -0.64 -7.31 -0.23
C ALA A 61 -1.80 -6.36 0.07
N VAL A 62 -2.68 -6.19 -0.90
CA VAL A 62 -3.86 -5.34 -0.77
C VAL A 62 -5.09 -6.20 -1.04
N ALA A 63 -6.03 -6.19 -0.10
CA ALA A 63 -7.24 -6.99 -0.19
C ALA A 63 -8.47 -6.10 -0.13
N GLY A 64 -9.36 -6.26 -1.09
CA GLY A 64 -10.67 -5.62 -1.12
C GLY A 64 -11.73 -6.64 -1.49
N ARG A 65 -12.98 -6.32 -1.19
CA ARG A 65 -14.11 -7.19 -1.58
C ARG A 65 -14.58 -6.81 -2.98
N GLY A 66 -15.14 -7.80 -3.68
CA GLY A 66 -15.72 -7.59 -4.99
C GLY A 66 -14.97 -8.32 -6.09
N GLU A 67 -15.51 -8.24 -7.30
CA GLU A 67 -14.98 -8.99 -8.45
C GLU A 67 -13.82 -8.31 -9.14
N LEU A 68 -13.76 -6.98 -9.06
CA LEU A 68 -12.68 -6.22 -9.68
C LEU A 68 -11.44 -6.24 -8.81
N LEU A 69 -10.26 -6.20 -9.45
CA LEU A 69 -9.01 -6.11 -8.72
C LEU A 69 -8.93 -4.77 -7.97
N CYS A 70 -8.65 -4.85 -6.68
CA CYS A 70 -8.48 -3.68 -5.83
C CYS A 70 -7.02 -3.23 -5.84
N THR A 71 -6.59 -2.61 -6.95
CA THR A 71 -5.23 -2.07 -7.03
C THR A 71 -5.11 -0.79 -6.20
N PRO A 72 -3.90 -0.46 -5.69
CA PRO A 72 -3.70 0.79 -4.98
C PRO A 72 -4.03 1.99 -5.87
N CYS A 73 -4.65 3.02 -5.31
CA CYS A 73 -4.88 4.27 -6.03
C CYS A 73 -3.54 4.96 -6.36
N GLY A 74 -3.58 5.97 -7.22
CA GLY A 74 -2.36 6.68 -7.64
C GLY A 74 -1.57 7.25 -6.46
N GLY A 75 -2.26 7.86 -5.49
CA GLY A 75 -1.61 8.40 -4.31
C GLY A 75 -0.92 7.33 -3.46
N CYS A 76 -1.56 6.16 -3.31
CA CYS A 76 -0.97 5.06 -2.56
C CYS A 76 0.21 4.43 -3.31
N ARG A 77 0.16 4.36 -4.64
CA ARG A 77 1.30 3.90 -5.43
C ARG A 77 2.51 4.79 -5.20
N GLN A 78 2.33 6.10 -5.13
CA GLN A 78 3.39 7.05 -4.84
C GLN A 78 3.91 6.87 -3.40
N LYS A 79 3.04 6.62 -2.42
CA LYS A 79 3.45 6.34 -1.05
C LYS A 79 4.28 5.07 -0.95
N ILE A 80 3.90 4.04 -1.68
CA ILE A 80 4.68 2.79 -1.75
C ILE A 80 6.04 3.06 -2.37
N ARG A 81 6.10 3.92 -3.39
CA ARG A 81 7.34 4.27 -4.08
C ARG A 81 8.38 4.90 -3.13
N GLU A 82 7.94 5.64 -2.14
CA GLU A 82 8.85 6.26 -1.16
C GLU A 82 9.71 5.21 -0.46
N PHE A 83 9.16 4.05 -0.17
CA PHE A 83 9.81 2.99 0.62
C PHE A 83 10.09 1.73 -0.19
N GLY A 84 9.71 1.69 -1.46
CA GLY A 84 9.88 0.53 -2.32
C GLY A 84 10.85 0.79 -3.46
N THR A 85 11.03 -0.22 -4.30
CA THR A 85 11.82 -0.14 -5.53
C THR A 85 10.95 -0.55 -6.71
N ALA A 86 11.49 -0.45 -7.93
CA ALA A 86 10.79 -0.91 -9.13
C ALA A 86 10.35 -2.38 -9.01
N ASP A 87 11.11 -3.20 -8.29
CA ASP A 87 10.86 -4.63 -8.14
C ASP A 87 9.94 -4.97 -6.97
N THR A 88 9.52 -4.01 -6.17
CA THR A 88 8.59 -4.24 -5.07
C THR A 88 7.34 -4.92 -5.61
N GLN A 89 6.93 -6.02 -5.00
CA GLN A 89 5.75 -6.77 -5.43
C GLN A 89 4.50 -6.22 -4.76
N ILE A 90 3.47 -6.01 -5.57
CA ILE A 90 2.15 -5.60 -5.11
C ILE A 90 1.19 -6.75 -5.42
N VAL A 91 0.76 -7.44 -4.39
CA VAL A 91 -0.10 -8.62 -4.50
C VAL A 91 -1.54 -8.19 -4.26
N ILE A 92 -2.37 -8.39 -5.26
CA ILE A 92 -3.80 -8.06 -5.17
C ILE A 92 -4.54 -9.31 -4.73
N CYS A 93 -5.30 -9.19 -3.65
CA CYS A 93 -6.02 -10.29 -3.02
C CYS A 93 -7.51 -10.01 -2.97
N ASP A 94 -8.29 -11.07 -2.82
CA ASP A 94 -9.70 -10.98 -2.41
C ASP A 94 -9.91 -11.89 -1.20
N GLU A 95 -11.15 -12.16 -0.84
CA GLU A 95 -11.48 -13.00 0.32
C GLU A 95 -10.96 -14.43 0.16
N ALA A 96 -10.74 -14.90 -1.07
CA ALA A 96 -10.25 -16.24 -1.35
C ALA A 96 -8.71 -16.30 -1.40
N GLY A 97 -8.01 -15.18 -1.36
CA GLY A 97 -6.55 -15.12 -1.38
C GLY A 97 -5.98 -14.31 -2.55
N PRO A 98 -4.69 -14.54 -2.89
CA PRO A 98 -4.03 -13.79 -3.97
C PRO A 98 -4.69 -14.04 -5.33
N ARG A 99 -4.87 -12.97 -6.10
CA ARG A 99 -5.42 -13.03 -7.46
C ARG A 99 -4.40 -12.68 -8.51
N GLN A 100 -3.61 -11.63 -8.28
CA GLN A 100 -2.63 -11.17 -9.26
C GLN A 100 -1.51 -10.40 -8.55
N THR A 101 -0.30 -10.49 -9.08
CA THR A 101 0.87 -9.77 -8.57
C THR A 101 1.39 -8.85 -9.66
N PHE A 102 1.66 -7.61 -9.26
CA PHE A 102 2.31 -6.60 -10.11
C PHE A 102 3.63 -6.20 -9.49
N THR A 103 4.55 -5.68 -10.31
CA THR A 103 5.68 -4.92 -9.78
C THR A 103 5.25 -3.46 -9.61
N LEU A 104 5.93 -2.74 -8.73
CA LEU A 104 5.68 -1.30 -8.56
C LEU A 104 5.90 -0.56 -9.88
N ASP A 105 6.94 -0.93 -10.63
CA ASP A 105 7.23 -0.30 -11.92
C ASP A 105 6.09 -0.48 -12.91
N ALA A 106 5.41 -1.62 -12.88
CA ALA A 106 4.25 -1.85 -13.77
C ALA A 106 3.07 -0.94 -13.42
N LEU A 107 2.86 -0.64 -12.14
CA LEU A 107 1.75 0.19 -11.68
C LEU A 107 2.10 1.68 -11.60
N LEU A 108 3.37 2.02 -11.56
CA LEU A 108 3.84 3.41 -11.48
C LEU A 108 5.12 3.57 -12.29
N PRO A 109 5.03 3.47 -13.62
CA PRO A 109 6.22 3.56 -14.48
C PRO A 109 6.80 4.96 -14.46
N SER A 110 8.13 5.05 -14.62
CA SER A 110 8.87 6.32 -14.67
C SER A 110 8.55 7.22 -13.48
N SER A 111 8.45 6.63 -12.29
CA SER A 111 7.94 7.33 -11.12
C SER A 111 8.98 8.27 -10.52
N PHE A 112 8.50 9.40 -9.97
CA PHE A 112 9.29 10.26 -9.11
C PHE A 112 9.45 9.58 -7.75
N GLY A 113 10.66 9.58 -7.20
CA GLY A 113 10.92 8.95 -5.92
C GLY A 113 12.12 9.57 -5.23
N PRO A 114 12.55 8.99 -4.08
CA PRO A 114 13.65 9.53 -3.29
C PRO A 114 14.95 9.70 -4.06
N ASP A 115 15.23 8.80 -5.01
CA ASP A 115 16.43 8.87 -5.83
C ASP A 115 16.47 10.11 -6.74
N ASN A 116 15.32 10.69 -7.07
CA ASN A 116 15.27 11.96 -7.82
C ASN A 116 15.77 13.14 -6.97
N LEU A 117 15.70 13.02 -5.66
CA LEU A 117 16.12 14.04 -4.70
C LEU A 117 17.36 13.65 -3.93
N ASP A 118 17.89 12.46 -4.18
CA ASP A 118 19.06 11.95 -3.47
C ASP A 118 20.31 12.67 -3.97
N LYS A 119 20.93 13.42 -3.08
CA LYS A 119 22.11 14.20 -3.43
C LYS A 119 23.38 13.37 -3.54
N SER A 120 23.38 12.16 -2.98
CA SER A 120 24.52 11.27 -3.10
C SER A 120 24.65 10.68 -4.50
N SER A 121 23.60 10.74 -5.29
CA SER A 121 23.59 10.27 -6.68
C SER A 121 24.04 11.32 -7.69
N GLU A 122 24.29 12.51 -7.26
CA GLU A 122 24.72 13.63 -8.13
C GLU A 122 26.20 13.55 -8.54
#